data_50122e0f930b16f9b25001054f754086
#
_entry.id   50122e0f930b16f9b25001054f754086
#
_cell.length_a   1.000
_cell.length_b   1.000
_cell.length_c   1.000
_cell.angle_alpha   90.00
_cell.angle_beta   90.00
_cell.angle_gamma   90.00
#
_symmetry.space_group_name_H-M   'P 1'
#
loop_
_entity.id
_entity.type
_entity.pdbx_description
1 polymer ?
#
loop_
_entity_poly.entity_id
_entity_poly.type
_entity_poly.pdbx_seq_one_letter_code
_entity_poly.pdbx_strand_id
1 'polypeptide(L)'
;MNANREHQCDVLVVGSGAAGLSLALRVAEHAKVIVLSKGPRSEGSTYYAQGGIAAVFDESDSIESHVEDTQIAGAGLCEEDTVQFIAENAKECVQWLIDGGVPFDKDENS
;
A
#
# COMPACT_ATOMS: atom_id res chain seq x y z
N MET A 1 4.08 4.03 -39.74
CA MET A 1 5.35 4.21 -39.02
C MET A 1 5.06 4.93 -37.72
N ASN A 2 5.34 4.28 -36.63
CA ASN A 2 5.11 4.88 -35.32
C ASN A 2 6.15 5.94 -35.08
N ALA A 3 5.70 7.21 -35.00
CA ALA A 3 6.54 8.25 -34.45
C ALA A 3 6.96 7.83 -33.04
N ASN A 4 8.24 7.84 -32.75
CA ASN A 4 8.74 7.63 -31.40
C ASN A 4 8.12 8.71 -30.53
N ARG A 5 7.15 8.33 -29.70
CA ARG A 5 6.59 9.23 -28.69
C ARG A 5 7.55 9.24 -27.52
N GLU A 6 8.22 10.34 -27.35
CA GLU A 6 9.06 10.59 -26.19
C GLU A 6 8.21 11.22 -25.07
N HIS A 7 8.33 10.72 -23.88
CA HIS A 7 7.69 11.24 -22.70
C HIS A 7 8.75 11.62 -21.67
N GLN A 8 8.60 12.79 -21.06
CA GLN A 8 9.53 13.28 -20.05
C GLN A 8 8.83 13.36 -18.69
N CYS A 9 9.49 12.90 -17.66
CA CYS A 9 9.05 12.99 -16.27
C CYS A 9 10.26 13.13 -15.34
N ASP A 10 9.98 13.53 -14.11
CA ASP A 10 10.98 13.55 -13.04
C ASP A 10 11.12 12.19 -12.39
N VAL A 11 10.00 11.45 -12.28
CA VAL A 11 9.93 10.11 -11.69
C VAL A 11 9.12 9.17 -12.56
N LEU A 12 9.70 8.03 -12.91
CA LEU A 12 9.02 6.93 -13.58
C LEU A 12 8.74 5.82 -12.55
N VAL A 13 7.46 5.54 -12.31
CA VAL A 13 7.02 4.40 -11.49
C VAL A 13 6.67 3.23 -12.40
N VAL A 14 7.37 2.12 -12.23
CA VAL A 14 7.13 0.89 -12.99
C VAL A 14 6.27 -0.05 -12.16
N GLY A 15 5.02 -0.18 -12.53
CA GLY A 15 4.02 -0.98 -11.85
C GLY A 15 2.86 -0.16 -11.28
N SER A 16 1.65 -0.65 -11.47
CA SER A 16 0.38 0.01 -11.05
C SER A 16 -0.33 -0.71 -9.91
N GLY A 17 0.39 -1.46 -9.09
CA GLY A 17 -0.12 -2.03 -7.85
C GLY A 17 -0.21 -0.98 -6.73
N ALA A 18 -0.64 -1.41 -5.55
CA ALA A 18 -0.84 -0.52 -4.39
C ALA A 18 0.42 0.28 -4.05
N ALA A 19 1.58 -0.34 -4.03
CA ALA A 19 2.85 0.33 -3.72
C ALA A 19 3.20 1.40 -4.76
N GLY A 20 3.14 1.06 -6.05
CA GLY A 20 3.46 1.98 -7.13
C GLY A 20 2.51 3.17 -7.19
N LEU A 21 1.21 2.92 -7.06
CA LEU A 21 0.20 3.98 -7.07
C LEU A 21 0.28 4.87 -5.83
N SER A 22 0.53 4.31 -4.65
CA SER A 22 0.71 5.08 -3.41
C SER A 22 1.93 6.00 -3.50
N LEU A 23 3.05 5.48 -4.00
CA LEU A 23 4.24 6.29 -4.26
C LEU A 23 3.96 7.39 -5.28
N ALA A 24 3.33 7.05 -6.40
CA ALA A 24 3.02 7.99 -7.46
C ALA A 24 2.16 9.16 -6.96
N LEU A 25 1.12 8.88 -6.18
CA LEU A 25 0.25 9.90 -5.60
C LEU A 25 1.01 10.85 -4.66
N ARG A 26 1.87 10.31 -3.80
CA ARG A 26 2.68 11.12 -2.87
C ARG A 26 3.71 12.00 -3.60
N VAL A 27 4.37 11.45 -4.61
CA VAL A 27 5.41 12.17 -5.37
C VAL A 27 4.81 13.20 -6.32
N ALA A 28 3.60 12.95 -6.85
CA ALA A 28 2.92 13.83 -7.80
C ALA A 28 2.61 15.23 -7.24
N GLU A 29 2.61 15.40 -5.91
CA GLU A 29 2.47 16.71 -5.27
C GLU A 29 3.69 17.63 -5.53
N HIS A 30 4.84 17.05 -5.86
CA HIS A 30 6.13 17.75 -5.93
C HIS A 30 6.87 17.55 -7.26
N ALA A 31 6.48 16.56 -8.06
CA ALA A 31 7.19 16.16 -9.27
C ALA A 31 6.25 15.64 -10.35
N LYS A 32 6.70 15.72 -11.60
CA LYS A 32 5.98 15.11 -12.72
C LYS A 32 6.21 13.60 -12.74
N VAL A 33 5.16 12.83 -12.50
CA VAL A 33 5.21 11.36 -12.41
C VAL A 33 4.56 10.73 -13.62
N ILE A 34 5.21 9.68 -14.15
CA ILE A 34 4.60 8.75 -15.10
C ILE A 34 4.54 7.38 -14.43
N VAL A 35 3.36 6.75 -14.48
CA VAL A 35 3.18 5.35 -14.06
C VAL A 35 3.13 4.49 -15.31
N LEU A 36 4.07 3.56 -15.42
CA LEU A 36 4.10 2.57 -16.49
C LEU A 36 3.49 1.27 -16.00
N SER A 37 2.45 0.81 -16.69
CA SER A 37 1.78 -0.45 -16.41
C SER A 37 1.93 -1.42 -17.58
N LYS A 38 2.08 -2.70 -17.27
CA LYS A 38 2.12 -3.78 -18.27
C LYS A 38 0.79 -3.96 -19.00
N GLY A 39 -0.30 -3.62 -18.36
CA GLY A 39 -1.67 -3.73 -18.86
C GLY A 39 -2.56 -2.63 -18.30
N PRO A 40 -3.90 -2.77 -18.43
CA PRO A 40 -4.85 -1.86 -17.79
C PRO A 40 -4.56 -1.69 -16.29
N ARG A 41 -4.87 -0.52 -15.73
CA ARG A 41 -4.68 -0.23 -14.29
C ARG A 41 -5.46 -1.19 -13.37
N SER A 42 -6.52 -1.79 -13.90
CA SER A 42 -7.34 -2.80 -13.23
C SER A 42 -6.76 -4.23 -13.31
N GLU A 43 -5.57 -4.41 -13.86
CA GLU A 43 -4.88 -5.70 -13.90
C GLU A 43 -3.83 -5.75 -12.78
N GLY A 44 -3.79 -6.85 -12.06
CA GLY A 44 -2.77 -7.11 -11.06
C GLY A 44 -3.33 -7.62 -9.73
N SER A 45 -2.43 -8.09 -8.89
CA SER A 45 -2.79 -8.73 -7.61
C SER A 45 -3.58 -7.82 -6.69
N THR A 46 -3.29 -6.53 -6.66
CA THR A 46 -4.01 -5.57 -5.82
C THR A 46 -5.46 -5.42 -6.22
N TYR A 47 -5.74 -5.35 -7.52
CA TYR A 47 -7.12 -5.23 -8.01
C TYR A 47 -7.96 -6.47 -7.72
N TYR A 48 -7.36 -7.66 -7.83
CA TYR A 48 -8.02 -8.94 -7.59
C TYR A 48 -7.95 -9.39 -6.13
N ALA A 49 -7.31 -8.64 -5.24
CA ALA A 49 -7.24 -8.98 -3.83
C ALA A 49 -8.64 -8.95 -3.19
N GLN A 50 -8.94 -9.99 -2.40
CA GLN A 50 -10.20 -10.15 -1.67
C GLN A 50 -10.00 -10.02 -0.15
N GLY A 51 -8.82 -9.57 0.26
CA GLY A 51 -8.47 -9.39 1.65
C GLY A 51 -8.55 -7.93 2.10
N GLY A 52 -8.32 -7.75 3.38
CA GLY A 52 -8.20 -6.44 4.00
C GLY A 52 -6.74 -6.04 4.25
N ILE A 53 -6.58 -4.95 4.96
CA ILE A 53 -5.31 -4.51 5.54
C ILE A 53 -5.46 -4.62 7.06
N ALA A 54 -4.53 -5.33 7.71
CA ALA A 54 -4.47 -5.39 9.16
C ALA A 54 -3.63 -4.23 9.69
N ALA A 55 -4.18 -3.52 10.66
CA ALA A 55 -3.50 -2.44 11.38
C ALA A 55 -4.12 -2.28 12.77
N VAL A 56 -3.31 -1.84 13.73
CA VAL A 56 -3.76 -1.59 15.10
C VAL A 56 -4.41 -0.22 15.18
N PHE A 57 -5.75 -0.18 15.34
CA PHE A 57 -6.54 1.03 15.53
C PHE A 57 -7.19 1.09 16.91
N ASP A 58 -7.62 -0.05 17.43
CA ASP A 58 -8.34 -0.15 18.69
C ASP A 58 -7.39 -0.13 19.89
N GLU A 59 -7.82 0.50 21.00
CA GLU A 59 -7.06 0.56 22.24
C GLU A 59 -6.96 -0.80 22.96
N SER A 60 -7.81 -1.76 22.61
CA SER A 60 -7.77 -3.12 23.13
C SER A 60 -6.73 -4.01 22.44
N ASP A 61 -6.14 -3.54 21.33
CA ASP A 61 -5.07 -4.21 20.59
C ASP A 61 -3.73 -3.49 20.79
N SER A 62 -2.63 -4.13 20.43
CA SER A 62 -1.29 -3.55 20.52
C SER A 62 -0.41 -3.91 19.34
N ILE A 63 0.56 -3.05 19.07
CA ILE A 63 1.58 -3.30 18.05
C ILE A 63 2.35 -4.57 18.38
N GLU A 64 2.70 -4.79 19.65
CA GLU A 64 3.42 -5.96 20.13
C GLU A 64 2.64 -7.25 19.84
N SER A 65 1.33 -7.27 20.13
CA SER A 65 0.47 -8.42 19.84
C SER A 65 0.38 -8.69 18.34
N HIS A 66 0.23 -7.64 17.54
CA HIS A 66 0.19 -7.75 16.08
C HIS A 66 1.50 -8.29 15.50
N VAL A 67 2.64 -7.85 16.02
CA VAL A 67 3.97 -8.35 15.64
C VAL A 67 4.11 -9.83 16.01
N GLU A 68 3.73 -10.22 17.23
CA GLU A 68 3.79 -11.62 17.69
C GLU A 68 2.93 -12.53 16.80
N ASP A 69 1.69 -12.16 16.53
CA ASP A 69 0.78 -12.91 15.67
C ASP A 69 1.34 -13.07 14.25
N THR A 70 1.95 -12.02 13.72
CA THR A 70 2.59 -12.04 12.40
C THR A 70 3.78 -13.00 12.38
N GLN A 71 4.61 -12.99 13.42
CA GLN A 71 5.75 -13.89 13.55
C GLN A 71 5.30 -15.36 13.64
N ILE A 72 4.26 -15.62 14.41
CA ILE A 72 3.68 -16.98 14.55
C ILE A 72 3.14 -17.44 13.20
N ALA A 73 2.36 -16.64 12.52
CA ALA A 73 1.80 -16.96 11.20
C ALA A 73 2.89 -17.16 10.14
N GLY A 74 3.95 -16.40 10.21
CA GLY A 74 5.09 -16.47 9.29
C GLY A 74 6.00 -17.69 9.51
N ALA A 75 5.86 -18.39 10.63
CA ALA A 75 6.55 -19.67 10.91
C ALA A 75 8.08 -19.62 10.66
N GLY A 76 8.74 -18.57 11.06
CA GLY A 76 10.19 -18.40 10.92
C GLY A 76 10.65 -17.77 9.60
N LEU A 77 9.73 -17.34 8.74
CA LEU A 77 10.04 -16.66 7.48
C LEU A 77 10.05 -15.12 7.59
N CYS A 78 9.66 -14.58 8.75
CA CYS A 78 9.59 -13.14 8.97
C CYS A 78 10.89 -12.59 9.56
N GLU A 79 11.33 -11.46 9.04
CA GLU A 79 12.37 -10.62 9.67
C GLU A 79 11.69 -9.72 10.72
N GLU A 80 12.05 -9.88 11.99
CA GLU A 80 11.40 -9.23 13.12
C GLU A 80 11.40 -7.71 12.99
N ASP A 81 12.55 -7.10 12.68
CA ASP A 81 12.68 -5.65 12.50
C ASP A 81 11.76 -5.11 11.39
N THR A 82 11.57 -5.89 10.33
CA THR A 82 10.67 -5.52 9.22
C THR A 82 9.22 -5.58 9.65
N VAL A 83 8.82 -6.61 10.39
CA VAL A 83 7.46 -6.76 10.91
C VAL A 83 7.13 -5.63 11.88
N GLN A 84 8.04 -5.32 12.80
CA GLN A 84 7.92 -4.22 13.75
C GLN A 84 7.73 -2.89 13.02
N PHE A 85 8.58 -2.58 12.06
CA PHE A 85 8.51 -1.36 11.26
C PHE A 85 7.16 -1.22 10.53
N ILE A 86 6.67 -2.30 9.92
CA ILE A 86 5.38 -2.30 9.21
C ILE A 86 4.23 -2.08 10.20
N ALA A 87 4.21 -2.78 11.32
CA ALA A 87 3.15 -2.67 12.32
C ALA A 87 3.07 -1.26 12.93
N GLU A 88 4.21 -0.65 13.25
CA GLU A 88 4.31 0.70 13.81
C GLU A 88 3.79 1.78 12.85
N ASN A 89 4.01 1.62 11.54
CA ASN A 89 3.64 2.61 10.53
C ASN A 89 2.28 2.32 9.87
N ALA A 90 1.67 1.17 10.13
CA ALA A 90 0.46 0.74 9.44
C ALA A 90 -0.73 1.68 9.65
N LYS A 91 -0.94 2.14 10.89
CA LYS A 91 -2.06 3.03 11.24
C LYS A 91 -2.04 4.32 10.43
N GLU A 92 -0.90 4.98 10.35
CA GLU A 92 -0.74 6.22 9.59
C GLU A 92 -0.96 5.99 8.09
N CYS A 93 -0.43 4.90 7.55
CA CYS A 93 -0.59 4.55 6.15
C CYS A 93 -2.05 4.24 5.79
N VAL A 94 -2.76 3.50 6.62
CA VAL A 94 -4.19 3.20 6.42
C VAL A 94 -5.03 4.47 6.57
N GLN A 95 -4.72 5.33 7.54
CA GLN A 95 -5.41 6.61 7.67
C GLN A 95 -5.23 7.49 6.43
N TRP A 96 -4.02 7.52 5.86
CA TRP A 96 -3.78 8.23 4.60
C TRP A 96 -4.64 7.70 3.45
N LEU A 97 -4.85 6.38 3.37
CA LEU A 97 -5.76 5.78 2.37
C LEU A 97 -7.21 6.19 2.61
N ILE A 98 -7.66 6.21 3.87
CA ILE A 98 -9.00 6.64 4.26
C ILE A 98 -9.22 8.09 3.86
N ASP A 99 -8.30 8.97 4.18
CA ASP A 99 -8.33 10.40 3.86
C ASP A 99 -8.31 10.63 2.34
N GLY A 100 -7.65 9.74 1.60
CA GLY A 100 -7.64 9.71 0.13
C GLY A 100 -8.93 9.16 -0.51
N GLY A 101 -9.90 8.72 0.29
CA GLY A 101 -11.22 8.28 -0.17
C GLY A 101 -11.36 6.78 -0.43
N VAL A 102 -10.43 5.94 0.05
CA VAL A 102 -10.60 4.48 -0.03
C VAL A 102 -11.74 4.05 0.89
N PRO A 103 -12.81 3.44 0.35
CA PRO A 103 -13.99 3.05 1.11
C PRO A 103 -13.76 1.71 1.81
N PHE A 104 -13.17 1.74 3.00
CA PHE A 104 -13.09 0.55 3.84
C PHE A 104 -14.45 0.22 4.46
N ASP A 105 -14.74 -1.07 4.60
CA ASP A 105 -15.89 -1.52 5.36
C ASP A 105 -15.72 -1.16 6.84
N LYS A 106 -16.80 -0.76 7.48
CA LYS A 106 -16.84 -0.41 8.90
C LYS A 106 -17.84 -1.29 9.61
N ASP A 107 -17.50 -1.69 10.81
CA ASP A 107 -18.46 -2.30 11.72
C ASP A 107 -19.49 -1.27 12.22
N GLU A 108 -20.67 -1.74 12.66
CA GLU A 108 -21.75 -0.87 13.13
C GLU A 108 -21.36 0.04 14.31
N ASN A 109 -20.21 -0.24 14.96
CA ASN A 109 -19.71 0.46 16.14
C ASN A 109 -18.41 1.25 15.91
N SER A 110 -17.98 1.42 14.67
CA SER A 110 -16.70 2.10 14.34
C SER A 110 -16.88 3.34 13.48
#